data_b5bd4ace9b69dbdf6531adbb659a7d95
#
_entry.id   b5bd4ace9b69dbdf6531adbb659a7d95
#
_cell.length_a   1.000
_cell.length_b   1.000
_cell.length_c   1.000
_cell.angle_alpha   90.00
_cell.angle_beta   90.00
_cell.angle_gamma   90.00
#
_symmetry.space_group_name_H-M   'P 1'
#
loop_
_entity.id
_entity.type
_entity.pdbx_description
1 polymer ?
#
loop_
_entity_poly.entity_id
_entity_poly.type
_entity_poly.pdbx_seq_one_letter_code
_entity_poly.pdbx_strand_id
1 'polypeptide(L)'
;MLQEMAHEFAAAEVQPNAAKWDRDSNFPREAIRKAHELGLLTVKIPEEYGGYGMGSFEETLICEEIGWGDPGFATASGSTMLASYPLITGGTEDQKQRYLSKVADGCIASYCVTEPDAGSDVQSISTQAVLDGDDYVINGSKMWITGAGHADWFFVLAYTDKQAGYKGMSCLLYTSPSPRDGLLSRMPSSA
;
A
#
# COMPACT_ATOMS: atom_id res chain seq x y z
N MET A 1 -23.37 9.68 -8.86
CA MET A 1 -22.32 9.63 -9.91
C MET A 1 -21.10 8.83 -9.44
N LEU A 2 -20.29 9.27 -8.43
CA LEU A 2 -19.10 8.50 -7.99
C LEU A 2 -19.46 7.13 -7.42
N GLN A 3 -20.41 7.05 -6.48
CA GLN A 3 -20.91 5.81 -5.90
C GLN A 3 -21.50 4.88 -6.96
N GLU A 4 -22.32 5.40 -7.86
CA GLU A 4 -22.93 4.66 -8.96
C GLU A 4 -21.85 4.05 -9.89
N MET A 5 -20.83 4.83 -10.27
CA MET A 5 -19.70 4.34 -11.07
C MET A 5 -18.94 3.21 -10.34
N ALA A 6 -18.72 3.34 -9.04
CA ALA A 6 -18.08 2.30 -8.23
C ALA A 6 -18.95 1.04 -8.16
N HIS A 7 -20.28 1.20 -8.00
CA HIS A 7 -21.23 0.09 -8.02
C HIS A 7 -21.27 -0.64 -9.37
N GLU A 8 -21.36 0.09 -10.46
CA GLU A 8 -21.38 -0.48 -11.82
C GLU A 8 -20.07 -1.25 -12.08
N PHE A 9 -18.92 -0.70 -11.70
CA PHE A 9 -17.64 -1.38 -11.79
C PHE A 9 -17.64 -2.67 -10.94
N ALA A 10 -18.07 -2.59 -9.68
CA ALA A 10 -18.12 -3.74 -8.77
C ALA A 10 -19.03 -4.86 -9.30
N ALA A 11 -20.21 -4.50 -9.83
CA ALA A 11 -21.16 -5.46 -10.39
C ALA A 11 -20.64 -6.11 -11.69
N ALA A 12 -19.94 -5.37 -12.52
CA ALA A 12 -19.49 -5.86 -13.83
C ALA A 12 -18.16 -6.62 -13.76
N GLU A 13 -17.20 -6.15 -12.95
CA GLU A 13 -15.82 -6.63 -12.99
C GLU A 13 -15.41 -7.38 -11.72
N VAL A 14 -16.00 -7.09 -10.56
CA VAL A 14 -15.58 -7.67 -9.28
C VAL A 14 -16.43 -8.89 -8.92
N GLN A 15 -17.73 -8.70 -8.70
CA GLN A 15 -18.64 -9.73 -8.22
C GLN A 15 -18.61 -11.04 -9.07
N PRO A 16 -18.61 -10.99 -10.42
CA PRO A 16 -18.59 -12.21 -11.22
C PRO A 16 -17.31 -13.01 -11.12
N ASN A 17 -16.21 -12.37 -10.70
CA ASN A 17 -14.87 -12.95 -10.65
C ASN A 17 -14.42 -13.34 -9.24
N ALA A 18 -15.07 -12.83 -8.19
CA ALA A 18 -14.69 -12.99 -6.78
C ALA A 18 -14.41 -14.45 -6.38
N ALA A 19 -15.39 -15.34 -6.61
CA ALA A 19 -15.27 -16.76 -6.28
C ALA A 19 -14.13 -17.48 -7.03
N LYS A 20 -13.76 -17.01 -8.22
CA LYS A 20 -12.64 -17.56 -8.98
C LYS A 20 -11.32 -17.08 -8.40
N TRP A 21 -11.20 -15.79 -8.10
CA TRP A 21 -9.97 -15.24 -7.50
C TRP A 21 -9.66 -15.91 -6.16
N ASP A 22 -10.68 -16.09 -5.31
CA ASP A 22 -10.52 -16.76 -4.01
C ASP A 22 -10.07 -18.21 -4.17
N ARG A 23 -10.79 -19.01 -4.97
CA ARG A 23 -10.46 -20.42 -5.19
C ARG A 23 -9.07 -20.63 -5.77
N ASP A 24 -8.68 -19.80 -6.74
CA ASP A 24 -7.43 -19.94 -7.49
C ASP A 24 -6.26 -19.21 -6.80
N SER A 25 -6.51 -18.53 -5.64
CA SER A 25 -5.55 -17.67 -4.92
C SER A 25 -4.90 -16.66 -5.85
N ASN A 26 -5.69 -16.06 -6.74
CA ASN A 26 -5.21 -15.20 -7.82
C ASN A 26 -5.35 -13.72 -7.44
N PHE A 27 -4.23 -12.97 -7.49
CA PHE A 27 -4.25 -11.53 -7.30
C PHE A 27 -4.91 -10.83 -8.49
N PRO A 28 -5.97 -10.01 -8.28
CA PRO A 28 -6.83 -9.48 -9.35
C PRO A 28 -6.24 -8.25 -10.06
N ARG A 29 -4.98 -8.35 -10.56
CA ARG A 29 -4.21 -7.23 -11.13
C ARG A 29 -4.96 -6.49 -12.24
N GLU A 30 -5.62 -7.22 -13.12
CA GLU A 30 -6.33 -6.62 -14.26
C GLU A 30 -7.54 -5.79 -13.81
N ALA A 31 -8.31 -6.29 -12.86
CA ALA A 31 -9.43 -5.54 -12.31
C ALA A 31 -8.96 -4.32 -11.50
N ILE A 32 -7.83 -4.44 -10.77
CA ILE A 32 -7.20 -3.28 -10.09
C ILE A 32 -6.79 -2.22 -11.12
N ARG A 33 -6.19 -2.63 -12.25
CA ARG A 33 -5.84 -1.70 -13.32
C ARG A 33 -7.07 -0.97 -13.89
N LYS A 34 -8.17 -1.68 -14.13
CA LYS A 34 -9.43 -1.07 -14.60
C LYS A 34 -10.02 -0.10 -13.58
N ALA A 35 -10.03 -0.47 -12.28
CA ALA A 35 -10.48 0.41 -11.22
C ALA A 35 -9.64 1.69 -11.13
N HIS A 36 -8.33 1.56 -11.34
CA HIS A 36 -7.42 2.69 -11.41
C HIS A 36 -7.71 3.59 -12.61
N GLU A 37 -7.91 3.05 -13.81
CA GLU A 37 -8.26 3.80 -15.01
C GLU A 37 -9.57 4.59 -14.89
N LEU A 38 -10.50 4.09 -14.07
CA LEU A 38 -11.73 4.80 -13.70
C LEU A 38 -11.51 5.85 -12.60
N GLY A 39 -10.30 5.97 -12.05
CA GLY A 39 -9.97 6.90 -10.97
C GLY A 39 -10.47 6.48 -9.58
N LEU A 40 -11.00 5.27 -9.43
CA LEU A 40 -11.56 4.79 -8.17
C LEU A 40 -10.50 4.57 -7.07
N LEU A 41 -9.23 4.38 -7.43
CA LEU A 41 -8.16 4.04 -6.49
C LEU A 41 -7.22 5.21 -6.16
N THR A 42 -7.43 6.40 -6.74
CA THR A 42 -6.54 7.56 -6.57
C THR A 42 -7.26 8.81 -6.04
N VAL A 43 -8.47 8.62 -5.52
CA VAL A 43 -9.36 9.73 -5.11
C VAL A 43 -8.74 10.63 -4.04
N LYS A 44 -7.93 10.07 -3.12
CA LYS A 44 -7.27 10.85 -2.04
C LYS A 44 -5.85 11.31 -2.36
N ILE A 45 -5.27 10.86 -3.45
CA ILE A 45 -3.99 11.43 -3.90
C ILE A 45 -4.23 12.90 -4.24
N PRO A 46 -3.43 13.85 -3.71
CA PRO A 46 -3.58 15.26 -4.03
C PRO A 46 -3.44 15.52 -5.54
N GLU A 47 -4.17 16.54 -6.03
CA GLU A 47 -4.18 16.90 -7.46
C GLU A 47 -2.79 17.22 -7.99
N GLU A 48 -1.95 17.85 -7.18
CA GLU A 48 -0.56 18.20 -7.53
C GLU A 48 0.33 16.99 -7.83
N TYR A 49 -0.07 15.79 -7.37
CA TYR A 49 0.61 14.52 -7.66
C TYR A 49 -0.17 13.63 -8.65
N GLY A 50 -1.20 14.18 -9.28
CA GLY A 50 -1.97 13.49 -10.33
C GLY A 50 -3.21 12.73 -9.86
N GLY A 51 -3.63 12.91 -8.59
CA GLY A 51 -4.87 12.35 -8.06
C GLY A 51 -6.06 13.31 -8.17
N TYR A 52 -7.10 13.03 -7.40
CA TYR A 52 -8.33 13.86 -7.38
C TYR A 52 -8.48 14.74 -6.15
N GLY A 53 -7.61 14.65 -5.15
CA GLY A 53 -7.63 15.49 -3.96
C GLY A 53 -8.93 15.41 -3.14
N MET A 54 -9.69 14.31 -3.28
CA MET A 54 -10.98 14.14 -2.59
C MET A 54 -10.79 13.70 -1.13
N GLY A 55 -11.88 13.72 -0.37
CA GLY A 55 -11.86 13.40 1.05
C GLY A 55 -12.08 11.92 1.37
N SER A 56 -12.11 11.65 2.69
CA SER A 56 -12.41 10.28 3.19
C SER A 56 -13.86 9.87 2.94
N PHE A 57 -14.76 10.82 2.75
CA PHE A 57 -16.17 10.52 2.47
C PHE A 57 -16.31 9.86 1.09
N GLU A 58 -15.69 10.44 0.06
CA GLU A 58 -15.72 9.90 -1.30
C GLU A 58 -15.03 8.54 -1.37
N GLU A 59 -13.90 8.39 -0.69
CA GLU A 59 -13.23 7.09 -0.57
C GLU A 59 -14.12 6.04 0.09
N THR A 60 -14.84 6.41 1.16
CA THR A 60 -15.74 5.47 1.86
C THR A 60 -16.87 4.99 0.95
N LEU A 61 -17.47 5.89 0.16
CA LEU A 61 -18.50 5.52 -0.82
C LEU A 61 -17.98 4.50 -1.84
N ILE A 62 -16.77 4.71 -2.34
CA ILE A 62 -16.13 3.77 -3.28
C ILE A 62 -15.85 2.42 -2.60
N CYS A 63 -15.26 2.46 -1.39
CA CYS A 63 -14.92 1.23 -0.65
C CYS A 63 -16.17 0.41 -0.30
N GLU A 64 -17.31 1.06 0.01
CA GLU A 64 -18.58 0.39 0.29
C GLU A 64 -19.05 -0.40 -0.93
N GLU A 65 -19.07 0.22 -2.10
CA GLU A 65 -19.53 -0.41 -3.34
C GLU A 65 -18.57 -1.51 -3.84
N ILE A 66 -17.27 -1.27 -3.76
CA ILE A 66 -16.28 -2.29 -4.12
C ILE A 66 -16.36 -3.47 -3.14
N GLY A 67 -16.50 -3.20 -1.83
CA GLY A 67 -16.66 -4.23 -0.80
C GLY A 67 -17.95 -5.03 -0.91
N TRP A 68 -19.04 -4.42 -1.42
CA TRP A 68 -20.25 -5.12 -1.79
C TRP A 68 -19.99 -6.15 -2.91
N GLY A 69 -19.14 -5.81 -3.87
CA GLY A 69 -18.75 -6.74 -4.93
C GLY A 69 -17.88 -7.88 -4.42
N ASP A 70 -16.83 -7.59 -3.66
CA ASP A 70 -15.96 -8.55 -2.97
C ASP A 70 -15.04 -7.87 -1.94
N PRO A 71 -15.12 -8.25 -0.64
CA PRO A 71 -14.24 -7.70 0.39
C PRO A 71 -12.75 -8.01 0.17
N GLY A 72 -12.44 -9.17 -0.45
CA GLY A 72 -11.07 -9.55 -0.79
C GLY A 72 -10.47 -8.62 -1.84
N PHE A 73 -11.23 -8.30 -2.88
CA PHE A 73 -10.83 -7.31 -3.88
C PHE A 73 -10.68 -5.91 -3.27
N ALA A 74 -11.63 -5.48 -2.41
CA ALA A 74 -11.54 -4.19 -1.73
C ALA A 74 -10.25 -4.08 -0.91
N THR A 75 -9.87 -5.15 -0.19
CA THR A 75 -8.61 -5.20 0.57
C THR A 75 -7.39 -5.15 -0.35
N ALA A 76 -7.39 -5.93 -1.43
CA ALA A 76 -6.29 -6.00 -2.38
C ALA A 76 -6.06 -4.65 -3.09
N SER A 77 -7.12 -4.01 -3.57
CA SER A 77 -7.05 -2.72 -4.26
C SER A 77 -6.73 -1.56 -3.32
N GLY A 78 -7.25 -1.59 -2.07
CA GLY A 78 -7.02 -0.57 -1.05
C GLY A 78 -5.61 -0.57 -0.45
N SER A 79 -4.80 -1.62 -0.65
CA SER A 79 -3.45 -1.73 -0.07
C SER A 79 -2.53 -0.58 -0.47
N THR A 80 -2.64 -0.10 -1.70
CA THR A 80 -1.85 1.01 -2.25
C THR A 80 -2.16 2.32 -1.53
N MET A 81 -3.45 2.62 -1.30
CA MET A 81 -3.83 3.81 -0.56
C MET A 81 -3.40 3.72 0.90
N LEU A 82 -3.52 2.55 1.53
CA LEU A 82 -3.05 2.32 2.90
C LEU A 82 -1.55 2.64 3.03
N ALA A 83 -0.72 2.21 2.07
CA ALA A 83 0.71 2.53 2.03
C ALA A 83 0.98 4.03 1.76
N SER A 84 0.07 4.71 1.05
CA SER A 84 0.21 6.12 0.66
C SER A 84 -0.18 7.11 1.77
N TYR A 85 -1.06 6.74 2.70
CA TYR A 85 -1.52 7.66 3.76
C TYR A 85 -0.40 8.25 4.62
N PRO A 86 0.55 7.45 5.16
CA PRO A 86 1.65 8.01 5.94
C PRO A 86 2.50 8.98 5.12
N LEU A 87 2.65 8.72 3.82
CA LEU A 87 3.40 9.57 2.91
C LEU A 87 2.66 10.90 2.65
N ILE A 88 1.33 10.86 2.43
CA ILE A 88 0.50 12.06 2.26
C ILE A 88 0.62 12.96 3.50
N THR A 89 0.60 12.37 4.71
CA THR A 89 0.57 13.11 5.97
C THR A 89 1.93 13.54 6.49
N GLY A 90 3.00 12.78 6.25
CA GLY A 90 4.30 12.97 6.87
C GLY A 90 5.50 12.92 5.94
N GLY A 91 5.29 12.68 4.64
CA GLY A 91 6.39 12.67 3.66
C GLY A 91 6.91 14.06 3.33
N THR A 92 8.19 14.15 2.93
CA THR A 92 8.73 15.36 2.31
C THR A 92 8.12 15.57 0.92
N GLU A 93 8.20 16.81 0.39
CA GLU A 93 7.66 17.09 -0.95
C GLU A 93 8.31 16.24 -2.05
N ASP A 94 9.63 16.01 -1.95
CA ASP A 94 10.36 15.14 -2.88
C ASP A 94 9.87 13.68 -2.80
N GLN A 95 9.60 13.17 -1.59
CA GLN A 95 9.04 11.83 -1.40
C GLN A 95 7.62 11.73 -1.97
N LYS A 96 6.77 12.71 -1.68
CA LYS A 96 5.40 12.78 -2.21
C LYS A 96 5.43 12.81 -3.74
N GLN A 97 6.20 13.71 -4.32
CA GLN A 97 6.34 13.82 -5.78
C GLN A 97 6.83 12.50 -6.40
N ARG A 98 7.81 11.86 -5.78
CA ARG A 98 8.42 10.63 -6.30
C ARG A 98 7.50 9.41 -6.24
N TYR A 99 6.72 9.26 -5.15
CA TYR A 99 5.95 8.04 -4.91
C TYR A 99 4.44 8.20 -5.17
N LEU A 100 3.83 9.35 -4.82
CA LEU A 100 2.40 9.56 -5.06
C LEU A 100 2.10 9.74 -6.54
N SER A 101 2.97 10.40 -7.32
CA SER A 101 2.82 10.49 -8.77
C SER A 101 2.86 9.10 -9.44
N LYS A 102 3.71 8.18 -8.94
CA LYS A 102 3.70 6.80 -9.43
C LYS A 102 2.40 6.06 -9.08
N VAL A 103 1.81 6.32 -7.91
CA VAL A 103 0.51 5.76 -7.55
C VAL A 103 -0.57 6.31 -8.48
N ALA A 104 -0.53 7.60 -8.79
CA ALA A 104 -1.44 8.22 -9.76
C ALA A 104 -1.29 7.60 -11.17
N ASP A 105 -0.09 7.15 -11.53
CA ASP A 105 0.22 6.44 -12.79
C ASP A 105 -0.09 4.92 -12.74
N GLY A 106 -0.63 4.41 -11.63
CA GLY A 106 -1.07 3.00 -11.51
C GLY A 106 -0.09 2.05 -10.86
N CYS A 107 0.99 2.55 -10.22
CA CYS A 107 1.88 1.72 -9.41
C CYS A 107 1.14 1.15 -8.19
N ILE A 108 1.45 -0.09 -7.85
CA ILE A 108 0.93 -0.79 -6.67
C ILE A 108 1.92 -0.60 -5.53
N ALA A 109 1.40 -0.28 -4.34
CA ALA A 109 2.19 -0.22 -3.12
C ALA A 109 1.65 -1.16 -2.04
N SER A 110 2.54 -1.58 -1.15
CA SER A 110 2.18 -2.43 -0.02
C SER A 110 2.60 -1.83 1.32
N TYR A 111 1.77 -2.05 2.34
CA TYR A 111 1.95 -1.54 3.70
C TYR A 111 2.54 -2.62 4.59
N CYS A 112 3.84 -2.51 4.94
CA CYS A 112 4.61 -3.51 5.66
C CYS A 112 4.78 -3.12 7.13
N VAL A 113 3.83 -3.50 7.98
CA VAL A 113 3.88 -3.27 9.43
C VAL A 113 3.90 -4.58 10.22
N THR A 114 2.94 -5.48 9.97
CA THR A 114 2.77 -6.74 10.68
C THR A 114 4.00 -7.65 10.59
N GLU A 115 4.34 -8.28 11.71
CA GLU A 115 5.40 -9.29 11.84
C GLU A 115 4.85 -10.58 12.44
N PRO A 116 5.59 -11.70 12.39
CA PRO A 116 5.13 -12.95 13.00
C PRO A 116 4.68 -12.82 14.46
N ASP A 117 5.37 -11.99 15.24
CA ASP A 117 5.12 -11.80 16.67
C ASP A 117 4.51 -10.43 17.01
N ALA A 118 4.15 -9.62 16.02
CA ALA A 118 3.60 -8.28 16.22
C ALA A 118 2.47 -7.97 15.22
N GLY A 119 1.25 -7.90 15.73
CA GLY A 119 0.04 -7.51 15.01
C GLY A 119 -0.54 -6.21 15.56
N SER A 120 -1.58 -6.30 16.41
CA SER A 120 -2.19 -5.12 17.06
C SER A 120 -1.22 -4.38 17.97
N ASP A 121 -0.29 -5.09 18.62
CA ASP A 121 0.82 -4.48 19.35
C ASP A 121 1.96 -4.11 18.39
N VAL A 122 1.78 -3.01 17.68
CA VAL A 122 2.75 -2.49 16.70
C VAL A 122 4.08 -2.13 17.35
N GLN A 123 4.10 -1.81 18.66
CA GLN A 123 5.34 -1.48 19.37
C GLN A 123 6.27 -2.70 19.56
N SER A 124 5.74 -3.91 19.42
CA SER A 124 6.50 -5.15 19.53
C SER A 124 7.19 -5.58 18.23
N ILE A 125 7.18 -4.76 17.17
CA ILE A 125 7.92 -5.08 15.96
C ILE A 125 9.42 -5.24 16.25
N SER A 126 10.05 -6.15 15.52
CA SER A 126 11.48 -6.47 15.64
C SER A 126 12.33 -5.94 14.50
N THR A 127 11.72 -5.63 13.35
CA THR A 127 12.40 -5.06 12.17
C THR A 127 13.15 -3.80 12.56
N GLN A 128 14.43 -3.73 12.19
CA GLN A 128 15.30 -2.60 12.45
C GLN A 128 15.83 -2.04 11.14
N ALA A 129 16.08 -0.73 11.13
CA ALA A 129 16.74 -0.04 10.05
C ALA A 129 17.96 0.71 10.61
N VAL A 130 19.15 0.34 10.17
CA VAL A 130 20.42 0.89 10.65
C VAL A 130 21.01 1.75 9.55
N LEU A 131 21.38 2.99 9.89
CA LEU A 131 22.05 3.90 8.96
C LEU A 131 23.45 3.36 8.63
N ASP A 132 23.76 3.25 7.35
CA ASP A 132 25.05 2.85 6.81
C ASP A 132 25.44 3.81 5.66
N GLY A 133 26.28 4.80 5.97
CA GLY A 133 26.52 5.93 5.08
C GLY A 133 25.27 6.79 4.90
N ASP A 134 24.82 6.94 3.66
CA ASP A 134 23.60 7.71 3.31
C ASP A 134 22.36 6.82 3.17
N ASP A 135 22.49 5.50 3.38
CA ASP A 135 21.42 4.51 3.21
C ASP A 135 21.01 3.87 4.54
N TYR A 136 19.75 3.40 4.62
CA TYR A 136 19.28 2.55 5.69
C TYR A 136 19.33 1.08 5.28
N VAL A 137 19.95 0.25 6.11
CA VAL A 137 19.92 -1.21 5.97
C VAL A 137 18.80 -1.77 6.83
N ILE A 138 17.74 -2.31 6.19
CA ILE A 138 16.59 -2.90 6.86
C ILE A 138 16.85 -4.39 7.12
N ASN A 139 16.69 -4.82 8.38
CA ASN A 139 16.77 -6.21 8.79
C ASN A 139 15.52 -6.59 9.57
N GLY A 140 14.80 -7.61 9.12
CA GLY A 140 13.58 -8.09 9.76
C GLY A 140 12.74 -8.94 8.83
N SER A 141 11.53 -9.29 9.28
CA SER A 141 10.56 -10.07 8.52
C SER A 141 9.18 -9.48 8.70
N LYS A 142 8.47 -9.26 7.62
CA LYS A 142 7.07 -8.81 7.62
C LYS A 142 6.16 -9.95 7.17
N MET A 143 4.93 -9.97 7.67
CA MET A 143 3.97 -11.04 7.43
C MET A 143 2.61 -10.47 7.02
N TRP A 144 1.87 -11.23 6.23
CA TRP A 144 0.51 -10.89 5.79
C TRP A 144 0.41 -9.58 4.99
N ILE A 145 1.42 -9.30 4.17
CA ILE A 145 1.50 -8.06 3.41
C ILE A 145 0.70 -8.19 2.12
N THR A 146 -0.46 -7.55 2.09
CA THR A 146 -1.35 -7.53 0.93
C THR A 146 -0.64 -6.98 -0.29
N GLY A 147 -0.69 -7.72 -1.39
CA GLY A 147 -0.12 -7.30 -2.66
C GLY A 147 1.41 -7.35 -2.75
N ALA A 148 2.15 -7.83 -1.73
CA ALA A 148 3.62 -7.78 -1.69
C ALA A 148 4.32 -8.37 -2.91
N GLY A 149 3.80 -9.45 -3.50
CA GLY A 149 4.35 -10.06 -4.72
C GLY A 149 4.10 -9.27 -6.01
N HIS A 150 3.35 -8.16 -5.91
CA HIS A 150 2.92 -7.33 -7.04
C HIS A 150 3.26 -5.85 -6.86
N ALA A 151 3.77 -5.46 -5.68
CA ALA A 151 4.04 -4.08 -5.34
C ALA A 151 5.31 -3.56 -6.02
N ASP A 152 5.25 -2.31 -6.48
CA ASP A 152 6.37 -1.58 -7.06
C ASP A 152 7.19 -0.87 -5.98
N TRP A 153 6.55 -0.54 -4.84
CA TRP A 153 7.21 -0.01 -3.67
C TRP A 153 6.49 -0.39 -2.38
N PHE A 154 7.20 -0.24 -1.27
CA PHE A 154 6.74 -0.66 0.05
C PHE A 154 6.88 0.48 1.05
N PHE A 155 5.83 0.70 1.84
CA PHE A 155 5.93 1.38 3.11
C PHE A 155 6.38 0.37 4.17
N VAL A 156 7.51 0.61 4.82
CA VAL A 156 8.06 -0.30 5.84
C VAL A 156 8.18 0.42 7.17
N LEU A 157 7.49 -0.07 8.19
CA LEU A 157 7.68 0.39 9.57
C LEU A 157 8.83 -0.41 10.22
N ALA A 158 9.83 0.30 10.74
CA ALA A 158 10.99 -0.30 11.39
C ALA A 158 11.48 0.57 12.56
N TYR A 159 12.24 0.00 13.47
CA TYR A 159 12.97 0.76 14.48
C TYR A 159 14.28 1.30 13.88
N THR A 160 14.45 2.61 13.92
CA THR A 160 15.74 3.29 13.68
C THR A 160 16.48 3.53 15.00
N ASP A 161 15.75 3.63 16.12
CA ASP A 161 16.30 3.68 17.47
C ASP A 161 15.39 2.90 18.45
N LYS A 162 15.71 1.64 18.69
CA LYS A 162 14.91 0.79 19.60
C LYS A 162 14.94 1.26 21.06
N GLN A 163 15.97 2.01 21.49
CA GLN A 163 16.10 2.49 22.87
C GLN A 163 15.13 3.65 23.16
N ALA A 164 14.73 4.39 22.12
CA ALA A 164 13.74 5.46 22.24
C ALA A 164 12.28 4.94 22.36
N GLY A 165 12.06 3.62 22.40
CA GLY A 165 10.72 3.01 22.42
C GLY A 165 9.93 3.37 21.17
N TYR A 166 8.61 3.60 21.27
CA TYR A 166 7.76 3.91 20.13
C TYR A 166 8.18 5.19 19.34
N LYS A 167 8.90 6.11 19.99
CA LYS A 167 9.44 7.31 19.33
C LYS A 167 10.62 7.03 18.40
N GLY A 168 11.22 5.87 18.52
CA GLY A 168 12.31 5.43 17.64
C GLY A 168 11.85 4.64 16.44
N MET A 169 10.54 4.52 16.21
CA MET A 169 10.00 3.93 14.99
C MET A 169 10.02 4.94 13.85
N SER A 170 10.38 4.48 12.67
CA SER A 170 10.43 5.26 11.45
C SER A 170 9.73 4.54 10.30
N CYS A 171 9.18 5.36 9.40
CA CYS A 171 8.59 4.92 8.16
C CYS A 171 9.64 5.01 7.05
N LEU A 172 9.89 3.92 6.38
CA LEU A 172 10.85 3.84 5.30
C LEU A 172 10.12 3.52 3.99
N LEU A 173 10.54 4.17 2.92
CA LEU A 173 10.03 3.92 1.57
C LEU A 173 11.06 3.05 0.83
N TYR A 174 10.64 1.86 0.43
CA TYR A 174 11.51 0.89 -0.18
C TYR A 174 10.99 0.53 -1.58
N THR A 175 11.89 0.52 -2.57
CA THR A 175 11.59 0.02 -3.92
C THR A 175 12.43 -1.22 -4.17
N SER A 176 11.77 -2.38 -4.40
CA SER A 176 12.50 -3.60 -4.73
C SER A 176 13.08 -3.53 -6.15
N PRO A 177 14.36 -3.83 -6.34
CA PRO A 177 14.94 -4.01 -7.66
C PRO A 177 14.43 -5.26 -8.37
N SER A 178 13.80 -6.19 -7.63
CA SER A 178 13.22 -7.43 -8.16
C SER A 178 11.98 -7.84 -7.36
N PRO A 179 10.85 -8.18 -8.03
CA PRO A 179 9.66 -8.72 -7.37
C PRO A 179 9.90 -10.06 -6.66
N ARG A 180 11.07 -10.68 -6.86
CA ARG A 180 11.44 -11.98 -6.28
C ARG A 180 12.35 -11.86 -5.06
N ASP A 181 12.88 -10.68 -4.77
CA ASP A 181 13.64 -10.44 -3.57
C ASP A 181 12.66 -10.34 -2.42
N GLY A 182 12.35 -11.49 -1.82
CA GLY A 182 11.51 -11.55 -0.64
C GLY A 182 12.08 -10.64 0.46
N LEU A 183 11.23 -10.12 1.33
CA LEU A 183 11.54 -9.25 2.49
C LEU A 183 12.58 -9.84 3.48
N LEU A 184 13.38 -10.80 3.05
CA LEU A 184 14.40 -11.53 3.83
C LEU A 184 15.83 -11.11 3.51
N SER A 185 16.06 -10.20 2.58
CA SER A 185 17.41 -9.77 2.21
C SER A 185 17.76 -8.41 2.78
N ARG A 186 19.05 -8.18 3.02
CA ARG A 186 19.60 -6.85 3.29
C ARG A 186 19.29 -5.95 2.11
N MET A 187 18.59 -4.85 2.34
CA MET A 187 18.21 -3.95 1.27
C MET A 187 18.52 -2.51 1.64
N PRO A 188 19.29 -1.78 0.82
CA PRO A 188 19.47 -0.34 1.02
C PRO A 188 18.14 0.36 0.76
N SER A 189 17.72 1.22 1.68
CA SER A 189 16.60 2.13 1.49
C SER A 189 17.12 3.55 1.47
N SER A 190 16.88 4.28 0.41
CA SER A 190 17.04 5.73 0.43
C SER A 190 15.84 6.34 1.18
N ALA A 191 16.10 7.06 2.26
CA ALA A 191 15.12 7.86 2.98
C ALA A 191 14.66 9.05 2.13
#